data_f4d374b1bcd2997229ecb8b023417881
#
_entry.id   f4d374b1bcd2997229ecb8b023417881
#
_cell.length_a   1.000
_cell.length_b   1.000
_cell.length_c   1.000
_cell.angle_alpha   90.00
_cell.angle_beta   90.00
_cell.angle_gamma   90.00
#
_symmetry.space_group_name_H-M   'P 1'
#
loop_
_entity.id
_entity.type
_entity.pdbx_description
1 polymer ?
#
loop_
_entity_poly.entity_id
_entity_poly.type
_entity_poly.pdbx_seq_one_letter_code
_entity_poly.pdbx_strand_id
1 'polypeptide(L)'
;MRVSTLALMLFALSLGCANSIAQARATGDTAAAPKVGETAPDFGLPYATQEKLVLDPAEYMTLASLRGKNVILAFYPADWSGGCTKEVCMLRDTFAELGKLNATVLGISGDYVFSHQEWAKFHKLQFALLSDHDHKVAKMYDSYGEARGFNRRTVYLIDKDGIVRYINLGFKAGDKADFDALRAELEKLQKPAAENMEKKTE
;
A
#
# COMPACT_ATOMS: atom_id res chain seq x y z
N MET A 1 0.21 88.36 1.11
CA MET A 1 0.35 88.14 -0.35
C MET A 1 -0.04 86.70 -0.65
N ARG A 2 -0.91 86.48 -1.61
CA ARG A 2 -1.59 85.28 -1.98
C ARG A 2 -0.66 84.30 -2.71
N VAL A 3 -0.66 83.01 -2.36
CA VAL A 3 -0.18 82.02 -3.27
C VAL A 3 -1.17 80.80 -3.20
N SER A 4 -1.69 80.52 -4.37
CA SER A 4 -2.72 79.50 -4.58
C SER A 4 -2.16 78.08 -4.56
N THR A 5 -2.87 77.20 -3.88
CA THR A 5 -2.70 75.78 -3.90
C THR A 5 -3.33 75.15 -5.14
N LEU A 6 -2.56 74.37 -5.90
CA LEU A 6 -3.07 73.49 -6.96
C LEU A 6 -2.94 72.04 -6.51
N ALA A 7 -4.10 71.45 -6.25
CA ALA A 7 -4.17 70.03 -5.89
C ALA A 7 -4.18 69.15 -7.15
N LEU A 8 -3.18 68.28 -7.24
CA LEU A 8 -3.13 67.25 -8.29
C LEU A 8 -3.62 65.91 -7.70
N MET A 9 -4.82 65.48 -8.06
CA MET A 9 -5.31 64.15 -7.76
C MET A 9 -4.69 63.11 -8.71
N LEU A 10 -3.84 62.24 -8.17
CA LEU A 10 -3.39 61.04 -8.85
C LEU A 10 -4.27 59.87 -8.44
N PHE A 11 -5.08 59.40 -9.35
CA PHE A 11 -5.92 58.22 -9.23
C PHE A 11 -5.04 56.97 -9.48
N ALA A 12 -4.61 56.30 -8.43
CA ALA A 12 -3.89 55.03 -8.55
C ALA A 12 -4.90 53.89 -8.67
N LEU A 13 -5.00 53.35 -9.89
CA LEU A 13 -5.77 52.13 -10.19
C LEU A 13 -4.96 50.94 -9.69
N SER A 14 -5.26 50.41 -8.51
CA SER A 14 -4.69 49.17 -8.02
C SER A 14 -5.44 47.97 -8.61
N LEU A 15 -4.82 47.34 -9.62
CA LEU A 15 -5.25 46.05 -10.15
C LEU A 15 -4.94 44.98 -9.06
N GLY A 16 -5.98 44.63 -8.31
CA GLY A 16 -5.90 43.51 -7.37
C GLY A 16 -5.88 42.18 -8.13
N CYS A 17 -4.70 41.57 -8.33
CA CYS A 17 -4.57 40.17 -8.67
C CYS A 17 -5.02 39.33 -7.46
N ALA A 18 -6.27 38.93 -7.47
CA ALA A 18 -6.74 37.91 -6.54
C ALA A 18 -6.12 36.55 -6.93
N ASN A 19 -5.00 36.18 -6.26
CA ASN A 19 -4.49 34.83 -6.31
C ASN A 19 -5.46 33.94 -5.51
N SER A 20 -6.41 33.34 -6.20
CA SER A 20 -7.21 32.23 -5.68
C SER A 20 -6.31 31.00 -5.57
N ILE A 21 -5.57 30.90 -4.47
CA ILE A 21 -5.01 29.62 -4.03
C ILE A 21 -6.20 28.79 -3.59
N ALA A 22 -6.64 27.92 -4.50
CA ALA A 22 -7.56 26.86 -4.16
C ALA A 22 -6.87 25.96 -3.13
N GLN A 23 -7.09 26.23 -1.84
CA GLN A 23 -6.80 25.27 -0.77
C GLN A 23 -7.67 24.05 -1.00
N ALA A 24 -7.07 23.01 -1.58
CA ALA A 24 -7.63 21.68 -1.51
C ALA A 24 -7.73 21.32 -0.01
N ARG A 25 -8.90 21.55 0.56
CA ARG A 25 -9.28 20.97 1.85
C ARG A 25 -9.18 19.47 1.67
N ALA A 26 -8.18 18.87 2.30
CA ALA A 26 -8.21 17.45 2.60
C ALA A 26 -9.44 17.22 3.50
N THR A 27 -10.56 16.90 2.88
CA THR A 27 -11.69 16.31 3.57
C THR A 27 -11.18 14.98 4.09
N GLY A 28 -11.14 14.82 5.41
CA GLY A 28 -10.88 13.55 6.07
C GLY A 28 -12.06 12.60 5.80
N ASP A 29 -12.25 12.27 4.55
CA ASP A 29 -13.11 11.18 4.13
C ASP A 29 -12.31 9.90 4.43
N THR A 30 -12.76 9.14 5.42
CA THR A 30 -12.30 7.76 5.59
C THR A 30 -12.83 7.01 4.37
N ALA A 31 -12.06 7.04 3.28
CA ALA A 31 -12.38 6.29 2.08
C ALA A 31 -12.66 4.84 2.51
N ALA A 32 -13.77 4.30 2.06
CA ALA A 32 -14.11 2.91 2.33
C ALA A 32 -12.95 2.02 1.85
N ALA A 33 -12.69 0.93 2.59
CA ALA A 33 -11.65 -0.01 2.20
C ALA A 33 -11.87 -0.51 0.77
N PRO A 34 -10.80 -0.71 0.00
CA PRO A 34 -10.90 -1.09 -1.41
C PRO A 34 -11.54 -2.46 -1.56
N LYS A 35 -12.39 -2.61 -2.58
CA LYS A 35 -13.08 -3.86 -2.91
C LYS A 35 -12.45 -4.53 -4.13
N VAL A 36 -12.75 -5.81 -4.31
CA VAL A 36 -12.36 -6.52 -5.53
C VAL A 36 -12.96 -5.82 -6.76
N GLY A 37 -12.11 -5.54 -7.74
CA GLY A 37 -12.44 -4.79 -8.95
C GLY A 37 -12.16 -3.29 -8.86
N GLU A 38 -11.88 -2.74 -7.69
CA GLU A 38 -11.54 -1.32 -7.50
C GLU A 38 -10.02 -1.10 -7.59
N THR A 39 -9.63 0.14 -7.88
CA THR A 39 -8.23 0.56 -7.82
C THR A 39 -7.74 0.53 -6.38
N ALA A 40 -6.64 -0.16 -6.13
CA ALA A 40 -6.00 -0.18 -4.82
C ALA A 40 -5.45 1.22 -4.49
N PRO A 41 -5.73 1.77 -3.29
CA PRO A 41 -5.16 3.03 -2.83
C PRO A 41 -3.63 2.98 -2.82
N ASP A 42 -2.99 4.04 -3.32
CA ASP A 42 -1.55 4.15 -3.27
C ASP A 42 -1.06 4.55 -1.86
N PHE A 43 0.16 4.17 -1.58
CA PHE A 43 0.85 4.51 -0.33
C PHE A 43 2.34 4.67 -0.56
N GLY A 44 3.04 5.28 0.41
CA GLY A 44 4.50 5.32 0.45
C GLY A 44 4.96 5.00 1.87
N LEU A 45 5.74 3.93 2.04
CA LEU A 45 6.21 3.47 3.34
C LEU A 45 7.72 3.23 3.35
N PRO A 46 8.41 3.54 4.46
CA PRO A 46 9.77 3.07 4.70
C PRO A 46 9.77 1.55 4.76
N TYR A 47 10.88 0.94 4.35
CA TYR A 47 10.96 -0.52 4.30
C TYR A 47 12.35 -1.05 4.61
N ALA A 48 12.40 -2.32 4.92
CA ALA A 48 13.65 -3.07 5.04
C ALA A 48 13.59 -4.40 4.29
N THR A 49 14.76 -4.82 3.82
CA THR A 49 15.05 -6.19 3.37
C THR A 49 16.20 -6.75 4.24
N GLN A 50 16.70 -7.93 3.92
CA GLN A 50 17.91 -8.45 4.57
C GLN A 50 19.12 -7.50 4.41
N GLU A 51 19.23 -6.87 3.23
CA GLU A 51 20.40 -6.09 2.82
C GLU A 51 20.21 -4.58 2.94
N LYS A 52 18.97 -4.11 2.77
CA LYS A 52 18.65 -2.68 2.65
C LYS A 52 17.70 -2.22 3.76
N LEU A 53 17.97 -1.02 4.28
CA LEU A 53 17.08 -0.29 5.16
C LEU A 53 16.85 1.09 4.56
N VAL A 54 15.59 1.47 4.34
CA VAL A 54 15.20 2.69 3.65
C VAL A 54 14.35 3.56 4.57
N LEU A 55 14.87 4.76 4.86
CA LEU A 55 14.24 5.77 5.73
C LEU A 55 14.01 7.09 5.01
N ASP A 56 14.67 7.32 3.85
CA ASP A 56 14.47 8.53 3.06
C ASP A 56 13.09 8.46 2.38
N PRO A 57 12.20 9.42 2.61
CA PRO A 57 10.89 9.47 1.97
C PRO A 57 10.93 9.45 0.44
N ALA A 58 12.01 9.94 -0.18
CA ALA A 58 12.20 9.92 -1.63
C ALA A 58 12.40 8.49 -2.18
N GLU A 59 12.78 7.54 -1.31
CA GLU A 59 13.03 6.14 -1.67
C GLU A 59 11.97 5.16 -1.11
N TYR A 60 10.89 5.66 -0.51
CA TYR A 60 9.85 4.81 0.06
C TYR A 60 9.28 3.85 -0.99
N MET A 61 8.90 2.66 -0.53
CA MET A 61 8.14 1.72 -1.35
C MET A 61 6.74 2.26 -1.56
N THR A 62 6.36 2.49 -2.83
CA THR A 62 4.99 2.88 -3.20
C THR A 62 4.33 1.77 -4.00
N LEU A 63 3.00 1.63 -3.89
CA LEU A 63 2.27 0.68 -4.73
C LEU A 63 2.37 1.10 -6.21
N ALA A 64 2.39 2.38 -6.49
CA ALA A 64 2.55 2.92 -7.84
C ALA A 64 3.88 2.50 -8.49
N SER A 65 4.97 2.38 -7.72
CA SER A 65 6.28 1.93 -8.23
C SER A 65 6.32 0.47 -8.68
N LEU A 66 5.29 -0.30 -8.34
CA LEU A 66 5.17 -1.72 -8.65
C LEU A 66 4.21 -2.01 -9.81
N ARG A 67 3.75 -0.97 -10.53
CA ARG A 67 2.94 -1.18 -11.74
C ARG A 67 3.64 -2.12 -12.73
N GLY A 68 2.87 -2.96 -13.40
CA GLY A 68 3.40 -4.01 -14.26
C GLY A 68 3.68 -5.35 -13.56
N LYS A 69 3.58 -5.39 -12.21
CA LYS A 69 3.69 -6.62 -11.42
C LYS A 69 2.40 -6.89 -10.66
N ASN A 70 2.11 -8.14 -10.38
CA ASN A 70 1.12 -8.49 -9.38
C ASN A 70 1.72 -8.26 -7.99
N VAL A 71 0.95 -7.72 -7.06
CA VAL A 71 1.43 -7.39 -5.72
C VAL A 71 0.58 -8.10 -4.68
N ILE A 72 1.23 -8.81 -3.77
CA ILE A 72 0.62 -9.41 -2.59
C ILE A 72 0.96 -8.51 -1.41
N LEU A 73 -0.05 -7.84 -0.83
CA LEU A 73 0.08 -7.11 0.43
C LEU A 73 -0.34 -8.05 1.56
N ALA A 74 0.60 -8.40 2.43
CA ALA A 74 0.36 -9.23 3.61
C ALA A 74 0.46 -8.36 4.87
N PHE A 75 -0.68 -7.91 5.39
CA PHE A 75 -0.74 -7.20 6.67
C PHE A 75 -0.68 -8.21 7.81
N TYR A 76 0.16 -7.96 8.80
CA TYR A 76 0.33 -8.85 9.95
C TYR A 76 0.50 -8.05 11.25
N PRO A 77 0.20 -8.68 12.42
CA PRO A 77 0.23 -8.01 13.72
C PRO A 77 1.58 -7.46 14.15
N ALA A 78 2.62 -8.28 14.17
CA ALA A 78 3.92 -7.90 14.71
C ALA A 78 5.03 -8.87 14.32
N ASP A 79 6.23 -8.34 14.12
CA ASP A 79 7.46 -9.11 14.02
C ASP A 79 7.66 -10.04 15.23
N TRP A 80 8.44 -11.08 15.08
CA TRP A 80 8.84 -12.03 16.14
C TRP A 80 7.69 -12.81 16.79
N SER A 81 6.41 -12.52 16.45
CA SER A 81 5.29 -13.32 16.96
C SER A 81 5.20 -14.68 16.23
N GLY A 82 4.86 -15.74 16.97
CA GLY A 82 4.87 -17.10 16.41
C GLY A 82 3.92 -17.30 15.23
N GLY A 83 2.76 -16.61 15.22
CA GLY A 83 1.81 -16.66 14.11
C GLY A 83 2.33 -15.93 12.86
N CYS A 84 2.92 -14.73 13.04
CA CYS A 84 3.46 -13.95 11.93
C CYS A 84 4.71 -14.63 11.35
N THR A 85 5.54 -15.23 12.20
CA THR A 85 6.68 -16.03 11.73
C THR A 85 6.24 -17.19 10.83
N LYS A 86 5.16 -17.90 11.18
CA LYS A 86 4.61 -18.95 10.30
C LYS A 86 4.19 -18.41 8.95
N GLU A 87 3.52 -17.26 8.92
CA GLU A 87 3.06 -16.62 7.67
C GLU A 87 4.22 -16.20 6.77
N VAL A 88 5.17 -15.42 7.30
CA VAL A 88 6.29 -14.94 6.47
C VAL A 88 7.21 -16.07 6.03
N CYS A 89 7.38 -17.12 6.84
CA CYS A 89 8.12 -18.31 6.43
C CYS A 89 7.40 -19.08 5.31
N MET A 90 6.08 -19.17 5.35
CA MET A 90 5.31 -19.77 4.25
C MET A 90 5.45 -18.96 2.96
N LEU A 91 5.32 -17.63 3.03
CA LEU A 91 5.54 -16.75 1.89
C LEU A 91 6.98 -16.82 1.37
N ARG A 92 7.98 -16.90 2.26
CA ARG A 92 9.38 -17.13 1.90
C ARG A 92 9.57 -18.44 1.15
N ASP A 93 9.06 -19.54 1.69
CA ASP A 93 9.26 -20.89 1.14
C ASP A 93 8.60 -21.06 -0.24
N THR A 94 7.59 -20.25 -0.53
CA THR A 94 6.88 -20.22 -1.82
C THR A 94 7.26 -19.04 -2.70
N PHE A 95 8.17 -18.17 -2.26
CA PHE A 95 8.53 -16.93 -2.93
C PHE A 95 8.98 -17.13 -4.39
N ALA A 96 9.79 -18.15 -4.66
CA ALA A 96 10.25 -18.45 -6.01
C ALA A 96 9.10 -18.86 -6.95
N GLU A 97 8.07 -19.55 -6.44
CA GLU A 97 6.88 -19.92 -7.21
C GLU A 97 6.01 -18.70 -7.49
N LEU A 98 5.81 -17.83 -6.49
CA LEU A 98 5.09 -16.57 -6.65
C LEU A 98 5.79 -15.65 -7.66
N GLY A 99 7.12 -15.60 -7.64
CA GLY A 99 7.92 -14.85 -8.61
C GLY A 99 7.73 -15.32 -10.05
N LYS A 100 7.57 -16.63 -10.28
CA LYS A 100 7.24 -17.18 -11.62
C LYS A 100 5.88 -16.69 -12.11
N LEU A 101 4.98 -16.32 -11.23
CA LEU A 101 3.68 -15.73 -11.51
C LEU A 101 3.73 -14.20 -11.54
N ASN A 102 4.90 -13.60 -11.73
CA ASN A 102 5.13 -12.16 -11.74
C ASN A 102 4.59 -11.45 -10.49
N ALA A 103 4.64 -12.11 -9.34
CA ALA A 103 4.16 -11.55 -8.08
C ALA A 103 5.31 -11.01 -7.22
N THR A 104 5.08 -9.85 -6.62
CA THR A 104 5.92 -9.25 -5.59
C THR A 104 5.17 -9.33 -4.26
N VAL A 105 5.84 -9.80 -3.21
CA VAL A 105 5.29 -9.88 -1.86
C VAL A 105 5.78 -8.69 -1.05
N LEU A 106 4.88 -8.03 -0.32
CA LEU A 106 5.17 -6.99 0.65
C LEU A 106 4.52 -7.37 1.99
N GLY A 107 5.32 -7.52 3.04
CA GLY A 107 4.81 -7.64 4.40
C GLY A 107 4.60 -6.25 4.99
N ILE A 108 3.50 -6.02 5.73
CA ILE A 108 3.19 -4.70 6.30
C ILE A 108 2.76 -4.84 7.76
N SER A 109 3.48 -4.20 8.67
CA SER A 109 3.08 -4.08 10.07
C SER A 109 3.38 -2.71 10.66
N GLY A 110 2.97 -2.47 11.91
CA GLY A 110 3.29 -1.26 12.65
C GLY A 110 4.69 -1.26 13.28
N ASP A 111 5.47 -2.32 13.12
CA ASP A 111 6.84 -2.38 13.64
C ASP A 111 7.78 -1.44 12.89
N TYR A 112 8.86 -1.03 13.55
CA TYR A 112 9.86 -0.18 12.93
C TYR A 112 10.76 -0.94 11.93
N VAL A 113 11.23 -0.25 10.92
CA VAL A 113 12.12 -0.80 9.88
C VAL A 113 13.38 -1.50 10.44
N PHE A 114 13.85 -1.09 11.61
CA PHE A 114 14.98 -1.73 12.27
C PHE A 114 14.65 -3.16 12.74
N SER A 115 13.44 -3.35 13.30
CA SER A 115 12.93 -4.68 13.64
C SER A 115 12.73 -5.52 12.39
N HIS A 116 12.12 -4.94 11.35
CA HIS A 116 11.92 -5.58 10.05
C HIS A 116 13.22 -6.10 9.45
N GLN A 117 14.29 -5.29 9.47
CA GLN A 117 15.58 -5.70 8.92
C GLN A 117 16.15 -6.91 9.65
N GLU A 118 16.20 -6.87 10.98
CA GLU A 118 16.76 -7.98 11.76
C GLU A 118 15.89 -9.24 11.65
N TRP A 119 14.58 -9.07 11.60
CA TRP A 119 13.66 -10.18 11.41
C TRP A 119 13.77 -10.78 10.01
N ALA A 120 13.92 -9.94 8.97
CA ALA A 120 14.16 -10.40 7.60
C ALA A 120 15.46 -11.16 7.46
N LYS A 121 16.55 -10.68 8.10
CA LYS A 121 17.85 -11.39 8.15
C LYS A 121 17.72 -12.74 8.85
N PHE A 122 17.11 -12.76 10.04
CA PHE A 122 16.98 -13.96 10.85
C PHE A 122 16.20 -15.06 10.12
N HIS A 123 15.10 -14.70 9.46
CA HIS A 123 14.25 -15.64 8.72
C HIS A 123 14.61 -15.77 7.24
N LYS A 124 15.65 -15.07 6.76
CA LYS A 124 16.09 -15.09 5.35
C LYS A 124 14.97 -14.76 4.37
N LEU A 125 14.20 -13.71 4.66
CA LEU A 125 13.08 -13.29 3.83
C LEU A 125 13.58 -12.62 2.54
N GLN A 126 13.08 -13.05 1.38
CA GLN A 126 13.48 -12.52 0.07
C GLN A 126 12.60 -11.34 -0.40
N PHE A 127 11.71 -10.85 0.43
CA PHE A 127 10.79 -9.76 0.14
C PHE A 127 10.91 -8.64 1.17
N ALA A 128 10.39 -7.47 0.82
CA ALA A 128 10.43 -6.30 1.67
C ALA A 128 9.38 -6.35 2.78
N LEU A 129 9.75 -5.84 3.95
CA LEU A 129 8.86 -5.56 5.07
C LEU A 129 8.72 -4.04 5.19
N LEU A 130 7.49 -3.55 5.19
CA LEU A 130 7.12 -2.13 5.18
C LEU A 130 6.61 -1.72 6.56
N SER A 131 7.11 -0.59 7.07
CA SER A 131 6.75 -0.04 8.37
C SER A 131 5.63 0.98 8.23
N ASP A 132 4.42 0.58 8.59
CA ASP A 132 3.21 1.42 8.71
C ASP A 132 3.00 1.78 10.19
N HIS A 133 3.98 2.47 10.79
CA HIS A 133 4.03 2.71 12.23
C HIS A 133 2.83 3.49 12.77
N ASP A 134 2.25 4.38 11.99
CA ASP A 134 1.05 5.15 12.35
C ASP A 134 -0.26 4.45 11.90
N HIS A 135 -0.15 3.25 11.35
CA HIS A 135 -1.26 2.42 10.87
C HIS A 135 -2.19 3.09 9.84
N LYS A 136 -1.71 4.10 9.11
CA LYS A 136 -2.52 4.78 8.11
C LYS A 136 -2.87 3.88 6.94
N VAL A 137 -1.90 3.14 6.44
CA VAL A 137 -2.12 2.21 5.33
C VAL A 137 -2.99 1.04 5.78
N ALA A 138 -2.74 0.49 6.97
CA ALA A 138 -3.58 -0.58 7.52
C ALA A 138 -5.04 -0.14 7.71
N LYS A 139 -5.30 1.11 8.13
CA LYS A 139 -6.66 1.67 8.22
C LYS A 139 -7.29 1.85 6.84
N MET A 140 -6.53 2.34 5.87
CA MET A 140 -6.97 2.51 4.48
C MET A 140 -7.41 1.19 3.84
N TYR A 141 -6.77 0.08 4.21
CA TYR A 141 -7.04 -1.27 3.71
C TYR A 141 -7.93 -2.12 4.66
N ASP A 142 -8.63 -1.52 5.61
CA ASP A 142 -9.40 -2.23 6.65
C ASP A 142 -8.61 -3.37 7.30
N SER A 143 -7.33 -3.15 7.51
CA SER A 143 -6.39 -4.14 8.07
C SER A 143 -5.96 -3.79 9.49
N TYR A 144 -6.44 -2.68 10.06
CA TYR A 144 -6.15 -2.28 11.43
C TYR A 144 -7.17 -2.85 12.41
N GLY A 145 -6.70 -3.33 13.54
CA GLY A 145 -7.54 -3.84 14.63
C GLY A 145 -7.63 -2.84 15.77
N GLU A 146 -8.58 -1.91 15.74
CA GLU A 146 -8.75 -0.84 16.73
C GLU A 146 -8.67 -1.33 18.18
N ALA A 147 -9.38 -2.43 18.50
CA ALA A 147 -9.43 -2.98 19.85
C ALA A 147 -8.08 -3.53 20.36
N ARG A 148 -7.15 -3.82 19.48
CA ARG A 148 -5.87 -4.45 19.79
C ARG A 148 -4.67 -3.54 19.57
N GLY A 149 -4.83 -2.43 18.82
CA GLY A 149 -3.77 -1.48 18.52
C GLY A 149 -2.70 -1.98 17.54
N PHE A 150 -3.00 -3.01 16.74
CA PHE A 150 -2.11 -3.56 15.73
C PHE A 150 -2.89 -4.09 14.53
N ASN A 151 -2.18 -4.41 13.44
CA ASN A 151 -2.81 -4.90 12.23
C ASN A 151 -3.50 -6.26 12.45
N ARG A 152 -4.64 -6.44 11.80
CA ARG A 152 -5.22 -7.76 11.57
C ARG A 152 -4.39 -8.51 10.55
N ARG A 153 -4.55 -9.81 10.48
CA ARG A 153 -3.93 -10.61 9.45
C ARG A 153 -4.82 -10.62 8.22
N THR A 154 -4.46 -9.83 7.22
CA THR A 154 -5.21 -9.66 5.98
C THR A 154 -4.29 -9.75 4.78
N VAL A 155 -4.80 -10.29 3.67
CA VAL A 155 -4.04 -10.40 2.43
C VAL A 155 -4.85 -9.79 1.29
N TYR A 156 -4.20 -8.93 0.50
CA TYR A 156 -4.71 -8.39 -0.75
C TYR A 156 -3.85 -8.86 -1.91
N LEU A 157 -4.49 -9.28 -3.00
CA LEU A 157 -3.83 -9.46 -4.29
C LEU A 157 -4.25 -8.33 -5.22
N ILE A 158 -3.26 -7.62 -5.75
CA ILE A 158 -3.43 -6.49 -6.65
C ILE A 158 -2.75 -6.86 -7.97
N ASP A 159 -3.42 -6.64 -9.09
CA ASP A 159 -2.86 -6.96 -10.40
C ASP A 159 -1.86 -5.90 -10.90
N LYS A 160 -1.24 -6.19 -12.05
CA LYS A 160 -0.26 -5.32 -12.72
C LYS A 160 -0.80 -3.92 -13.06
N ASP A 161 -2.12 -3.77 -13.18
CA ASP A 161 -2.81 -2.50 -13.47
C ASP A 161 -3.25 -1.78 -12.18
N GLY A 162 -2.98 -2.38 -11.00
CA GLY A 162 -3.27 -1.85 -9.68
C GLY A 162 -4.71 -2.04 -9.24
N ILE A 163 -5.39 -3.02 -9.80
CA ILE A 163 -6.76 -3.37 -9.41
C ILE A 163 -6.73 -4.51 -8.40
N VAL A 164 -7.52 -4.39 -7.35
CA VAL A 164 -7.68 -5.43 -6.34
C VAL A 164 -8.38 -6.64 -6.97
N ARG A 165 -7.78 -7.81 -6.88
CA ARG A 165 -8.29 -9.07 -7.44
C ARG A 165 -8.71 -10.09 -6.40
N TYR A 166 -8.14 -10.03 -5.21
CA TYR A 166 -8.49 -10.91 -4.11
C TYR A 166 -8.30 -10.21 -2.77
N ILE A 167 -9.15 -10.53 -1.81
CA ILE A 167 -9.09 -10.03 -0.44
C ILE A 167 -9.38 -11.19 0.51
N ASN A 168 -8.53 -11.37 1.52
CA ASN A 168 -8.81 -12.23 2.67
C ASN A 168 -8.58 -11.44 3.96
N LEU A 169 -9.64 -11.01 4.62
CA LEU A 169 -9.60 -10.22 5.86
C LEU A 169 -9.36 -11.06 7.13
N GLY A 170 -9.25 -12.37 6.99
CA GLY A 170 -9.03 -13.30 8.09
C GLY A 170 -8.01 -14.38 7.76
N PHE A 171 -6.97 -14.01 6.99
CA PHE A 171 -5.94 -14.95 6.53
C PHE A 171 -5.28 -15.68 7.71
N LYS A 172 -5.23 -17.00 7.64
CA LYS A 172 -4.69 -17.83 8.70
C LYS A 172 -3.25 -18.25 8.41
N ALA A 173 -2.35 -17.79 9.25
CA ALA A 173 -0.92 -18.13 9.15
C ALA A 173 -0.70 -19.65 9.21
N GLY A 174 -0.06 -20.19 8.18
CA GLY A 174 0.22 -21.62 8.08
C GLY A 174 -0.98 -22.47 7.66
N ASP A 175 -2.12 -21.88 7.31
CA ASP A 175 -3.24 -22.59 6.71
C ASP A 175 -3.00 -22.75 5.20
N LYS A 176 -2.85 -24.00 4.77
CA LYS A 176 -2.61 -24.31 3.36
C LYS A 176 -3.79 -23.89 2.46
N ALA A 177 -5.02 -23.95 2.95
CA ALA A 177 -6.20 -23.62 2.16
C ALA A 177 -6.25 -22.13 1.81
N ASP A 178 -5.95 -21.24 2.77
CA ASP A 178 -5.88 -19.79 2.53
C ASP A 178 -4.77 -19.44 1.52
N PHE A 179 -3.63 -20.13 1.62
CA PHE A 179 -2.52 -19.93 0.69
C PHE A 179 -2.85 -20.46 -0.70
N ASP A 180 -3.42 -21.65 -0.81
CA ASP A 180 -3.84 -22.25 -2.08
C ASP A 180 -4.90 -21.36 -2.78
N ALA A 181 -5.81 -20.75 -2.03
CA ALA A 181 -6.80 -19.82 -2.54
C ALA A 181 -6.12 -18.55 -3.13
N LEU A 182 -5.19 -17.95 -2.40
CA LEU A 182 -4.40 -16.81 -2.90
C LEU A 182 -3.65 -17.16 -4.18
N ARG A 183 -2.98 -18.31 -4.20
CA ARG A 183 -2.22 -18.82 -5.36
C ARG A 183 -3.14 -19.04 -6.56
N ALA A 184 -4.29 -19.65 -6.37
CA ALA A 184 -5.25 -19.90 -7.45
C ALA A 184 -5.75 -18.59 -8.08
N GLU A 185 -6.00 -17.54 -7.28
CA GLU A 185 -6.37 -16.23 -7.81
C GLU A 185 -5.20 -15.59 -8.59
N LEU A 186 -3.97 -15.71 -8.10
CA LEU A 186 -2.79 -15.24 -8.81
C LEU A 186 -2.57 -15.97 -10.14
N GLU A 187 -2.78 -17.27 -10.20
CA GLU A 187 -2.68 -18.07 -11.42
C GLU A 187 -3.71 -17.65 -12.49
N LYS A 188 -4.91 -17.23 -12.08
CA LYS A 188 -5.92 -16.67 -13.01
C LYS A 188 -5.43 -15.41 -13.72
N LEU A 189 -4.58 -14.60 -13.07
CA LEU A 189 -4.04 -13.37 -13.65
C LEU A 189 -2.98 -13.62 -14.73
N GLN A 190 -2.46 -14.85 -14.84
CA GLN A 190 -1.50 -15.24 -15.88
C GLN A 190 -2.18 -15.65 -17.19
N LYS A 191 -3.46 -16.02 -17.15
CA LYS A 191 -4.19 -16.48 -18.32
C LYS A 191 -4.57 -15.28 -19.20
N PRO A 192 -4.40 -15.34 -20.54
CA PRO A 192 -4.87 -14.29 -21.44
C PRO A 192 -6.38 -14.06 -21.26
N ALA A 193 -6.79 -12.80 -21.35
CA ALA A 193 -8.19 -12.40 -21.15
C ALA A 193 -9.20 -13.12 -22.08
N ALA A 194 -8.75 -13.67 -23.19
CA ALA A 194 -9.58 -14.39 -24.16
C ALA A 194 -10.19 -15.69 -23.60
N GLU A 195 -9.51 -16.40 -22.70
CA GLU A 195 -9.97 -17.68 -22.16
C GLU A 195 -11.04 -17.53 -21.06
N ASN A 196 -11.17 -16.32 -20.50
CA ASN A 196 -12.14 -16.00 -19.44
C ASN A 196 -13.53 -15.64 -19.99
N MET A 197 -13.69 -15.40 -21.29
CA MET A 197 -14.99 -15.06 -21.88
C MET A 197 -15.82 -16.27 -22.29
N GLU A 198 -15.21 -17.42 -22.59
CA GLU A 198 -15.93 -18.62 -23.04
C GLU A 198 -16.72 -19.32 -21.93
N LYS A 199 -16.33 -19.16 -20.64
CA LYS A 199 -17.03 -19.80 -19.52
C LYS A 199 -18.27 -19.05 -19.00
N LYS A 200 -18.63 -17.93 -19.60
CA LYS A 200 -19.79 -17.12 -19.17
C LYS A 200 -21.01 -17.29 -20.10
N THR A 201 -20.92 -18.14 -21.11
CA THR A 201 -21.96 -18.38 -22.14
C THR A 201 -22.48 -19.81 -22.20
N GLU A 202 -22.19 -20.66 -21.19
CA GLU A 202 -22.85 -21.95 -21.00
C GLU A 202 -23.80 -21.96 -19.80
#